data_ec180b5a64632fa05f82aacd8985ada0
#
_entry.id   ec180b5a64632fa05f82aacd8985ada0
#
_cell.length_a   1.000
_cell.length_b   1.000
_cell.length_c   1.000
_cell.angle_alpha   90.00
_cell.angle_beta   90.00
_cell.angle_gamma   90.00
#
_symmetry.space_group_name_H-M   'P 1'
#
loop_
_entity.id
_entity.type
_entity.pdbx_description
1 polymer ?
#
loop_
_entity_poly.entity_id
_entity_poly.type
_entity_poly.pdbx_seq_one_letter_code
_entity_poly.pdbx_strand_id
1 'polypeptide(L)'
;RLTVGFDYQHFGGKSWNKKVATGEHIPGVDKQMDEFAGYVDFRQDLGDWLSLNAGIRVDHHSHVGTEWIPQGGLSFHLPEQMEMKAMVSKGLRNPTIRERYMFPPQNPDLRAESLMNYELSFSQRALDGALFYGINLYYIDGDNMIMTVPTDGKPKNINTGEIENWGVESNISYRITSCWQIN
;
A
#
# COMPACT_ATOMS: atom_id res chain seq x y z
N ARG A 1 9.66 -11.01 19.02
CA ARG A 1 8.40 -11.63 18.55
C ARG A 1 8.55 -11.95 17.08
N LEU A 2 8.14 -13.16 16.67
CA LEU A 2 8.10 -13.61 15.29
C LEU A 2 6.63 -13.92 14.92
N THR A 3 6.19 -13.43 13.77
CA THR A 3 4.88 -13.74 13.19
C THR A 3 5.09 -14.31 11.80
N VAL A 4 4.45 -15.43 11.48
CA VAL A 4 4.49 -16.07 10.16
C VAL A 4 3.07 -16.32 9.73
N GLY A 5 2.76 -16.08 8.47
CA GLY A 5 1.43 -16.30 7.93
C GLY A 5 1.45 -16.66 6.45
N PHE A 6 0.30 -17.15 6.02
CA PHE A 6 0.02 -17.52 4.64
C PHE A 6 -1.39 -17.07 4.27
N ASP A 7 -1.55 -16.50 3.08
CA ASP A 7 -2.83 -16.08 2.53
C ASP A 7 -3.07 -16.77 1.17
N TYR A 8 -4.32 -17.10 0.91
CA TYR A 8 -4.77 -17.58 -0.39
C TYR A 8 -6.08 -16.89 -0.76
N GLN A 9 -6.15 -16.40 -1.99
CA GLN A 9 -7.36 -15.86 -2.57
C GLN A 9 -7.64 -16.48 -3.94
N HIS A 10 -8.89 -16.82 -4.19
CA HIS A 10 -9.41 -17.19 -5.50
C HIS A 10 -10.54 -16.23 -5.86
N PHE A 11 -10.45 -15.59 -7.00
CA PHE A 11 -11.45 -14.65 -7.46
C PHE A 11 -11.60 -14.69 -8.98
N GLY A 12 -12.76 -14.26 -9.46
CA GLY A 12 -13.04 -14.27 -10.88
C GLY A 12 -13.99 -13.14 -11.30
N GLY A 13 -14.04 -12.91 -12.59
CA GLY A 13 -14.95 -11.93 -13.20
C GLY A 13 -15.48 -12.39 -14.53
N LYS A 14 -16.80 -12.21 -14.71
CA LYS A 14 -17.49 -12.42 -15.97
C LYS A 14 -18.09 -11.13 -16.46
N SER A 15 -18.01 -10.89 -17.76
CA SER A 15 -18.71 -9.80 -18.41
C SER A 15 -19.47 -10.26 -19.63
N TRP A 16 -20.53 -9.54 -19.94
CA TRP A 16 -21.28 -9.71 -21.18
C TRP A 16 -21.83 -8.36 -21.64
N ASN A 17 -22.06 -8.24 -22.93
CA ASN A 17 -22.78 -7.12 -23.51
C ASN A 17 -24.17 -7.57 -23.94
N LYS A 18 -25.13 -6.68 -23.89
CA LYS A 18 -26.50 -6.93 -24.38
C LYS A 18 -26.76 -6.08 -25.62
N LYS A 19 -27.10 -6.72 -26.74
CA LYS A 19 -27.57 -6.00 -27.93
C LYS A 19 -28.90 -5.33 -27.61
N VAL A 20 -28.97 -4.03 -27.71
CA VAL A 20 -30.18 -3.27 -27.37
C VAL A 20 -31.36 -3.65 -28.30
N ALA A 21 -31.06 -3.91 -29.58
CA ALA A 21 -32.08 -4.21 -30.59
C ALA A 21 -32.70 -5.61 -30.44
N THR A 22 -31.95 -6.62 -30.03
CA THR A 22 -32.37 -8.03 -30.01
C THR A 22 -32.49 -8.60 -28.60
N GLY A 23 -31.94 -7.92 -27.61
CA GLY A 23 -31.82 -8.44 -26.23
C GLY A 23 -30.79 -9.57 -26.07
N GLU A 24 -30.08 -9.94 -27.13
CA GLU A 24 -29.09 -11.01 -27.14
C GLU A 24 -27.91 -10.68 -26.25
N HIS A 25 -27.45 -11.65 -25.43
CA HIS A 25 -26.26 -11.56 -24.61
C HIS A 25 -25.05 -11.99 -25.43
N ILE A 26 -24.07 -11.10 -25.61
CA ILE A 26 -22.80 -11.37 -26.21
C ILE A 26 -21.81 -11.69 -25.08
N PRO A 27 -21.27 -12.92 -25.01
CA PRO A 27 -20.22 -13.25 -24.04
C PRO A 27 -19.03 -12.29 -24.17
N GLY A 28 -18.54 -11.82 -23.05
CA GLY A 28 -17.33 -11.02 -22.98
C GLY A 28 -16.19 -11.80 -22.32
N VAL A 29 -15.66 -11.26 -21.24
CA VAL A 29 -14.56 -11.84 -20.48
C VAL A 29 -15.07 -12.85 -19.46
N ASP A 30 -14.42 -14.00 -19.34
CA ASP A 30 -14.57 -14.97 -18.25
C ASP A 30 -13.15 -15.35 -17.79
N LYS A 31 -12.73 -14.82 -16.66
CA LYS A 31 -11.39 -15.02 -16.11
C LYS A 31 -11.43 -15.32 -14.62
N GLN A 32 -10.56 -16.23 -14.21
CA GLN A 32 -10.31 -16.58 -12.80
C GLN A 32 -8.84 -16.36 -12.50
N MET A 33 -8.54 -16.00 -11.25
CA MET A 33 -7.20 -15.68 -10.77
C MET A 33 -7.01 -16.26 -9.38
N ASP A 34 -5.79 -16.69 -9.13
CA ASP A 34 -5.34 -17.18 -7.84
C ASP A 34 -4.21 -16.29 -7.33
N GLU A 35 -4.22 -16.01 -6.06
CA GLU A 35 -3.19 -15.25 -5.36
C GLU A 35 -2.77 -16.01 -4.10
N PHE A 36 -1.46 -16.21 -3.97
CA PHE A 36 -0.84 -16.87 -2.83
C PHE A 36 0.17 -15.94 -2.21
N ALA A 37 0.18 -15.83 -0.90
CA ALA A 37 1.21 -15.06 -0.22
C ALA A 37 1.71 -15.77 1.04
N GLY A 38 3.01 -15.62 1.28
CA GLY A 38 3.64 -16.00 2.53
C GLY A 38 4.37 -14.79 3.13
N TYR A 39 4.33 -14.64 4.44
CA TYR A 39 5.01 -13.53 5.08
C TYR A 39 5.64 -13.92 6.41
N VAL A 40 6.68 -13.18 6.75
CA VAL A 40 7.37 -13.25 8.03
C VAL A 40 7.58 -11.83 8.54
N ASP A 41 7.16 -11.57 9.78
CA ASP A 41 7.41 -10.33 10.49
C ASP A 41 8.18 -10.61 11.77
N PHE A 42 9.24 -9.85 11.98
CA PHE A 42 10.09 -9.90 13.16
C PHE A 42 10.06 -8.56 13.89
N ARG A 43 9.83 -8.61 15.19
CA ARG A 43 9.95 -7.46 16.08
C ARG A 43 10.82 -7.79 17.26
N GLN A 44 11.77 -6.91 17.57
CA GLN A 44 12.69 -7.03 18.68
C GLN A 44 12.87 -5.68 19.38
N ASP A 45 12.68 -5.70 20.69
CA ASP A 45 13.04 -4.57 21.54
C ASP A 45 14.47 -4.81 22.08
N LEU A 46 15.33 -3.83 21.90
CA LEU A 46 16.74 -3.81 22.31
C LEU A 46 16.90 -2.83 23.47
N GLY A 47 16.67 -3.34 24.67
CA GLY A 47 16.54 -2.52 25.87
C GLY A 47 15.29 -1.64 25.82
N ASP A 48 15.30 -0.56 26.60
CA ASP A 48 14.15 0.35 26.73
C ASP A 48 14.19 1.52 25.73
N TRP A 49 15.25 1.59 24.92
CA TRP A 49 15.52 2.75 24.07
C TRP A 49 15.34 2.51 22.58
N LEU A 50 15.35 1.24 22.12
CA LEU A 50 15.26 0.91 20.70
C LEU A 50 14.34 -0.28 20.46
N SER A 51 13.39 -0.13 19.53
CA SER A 51 12.62 -1.22 18.95
C SER A 51 12.93 -1.35 17.47
N LEU A 52 13.16 -2.58 17.01
CA LEU A 52 13.36 -2.95 15.61
C LEU A 52 12.15 -3.73 15.12
N ASN A 53 11.67 -3.42 13.93
CA ASN A 53 10.76 -4.28 13.18
C ASN A 53 11.29 -4.51 11.77
N ALA A 54 11.15 -5.72 11.27
CA ALA A 54 11.48 -6.09 9.90
C ALA A 54 10.52 -7.17 9.42
N GLY A 55 10.06 -7.06 8.19
CA GLY A 55 9.15 -8.00 7.59
C GLY A 55 9.38 -8.16 6.11
N ILE A 56 8.96 -9.29 5.60
CA ILE A 56 8.93 -9.57 4.17
C ILE A 56 7.70 -10.39 3.85
N ARG A 57 7.00 -9.99 2.80
CA ARG A 57 5.92 -10.74 2.18
C ARG A 57 6.33 -11.10 0.76
N VAL A 58 6.08 -12.32 0.36
CA VAL A 58 6.21 -12.79 -1.02
C VAL A 58 4.81 -13.07 -1.52
N ASP A 59 4.42 -12.39 -2.57
CA ASP A 59 3.10 -12.49 -3.18
C ASP A 59 3.21 -13.08 -4.58
N HIS A 60 2.44 -14.11 -4.87
CA HIS A 60 2.39 -14.73 -6.19
C HIS A 60 0.98 -14.69 -6.76
N HIS A 61 0.82 -13.91 -7.82
CA HIS A 61 -0.43 -13.79 -8.54
C HIS A 61 -0.36 -14.56 -9.88
N SER A 62 -1.32 -15.45 -10.15
CA SER A 62 -1.33 -16.39 -11.28
C SER A 62 -1.14 -15.74 -12.67
N HIS A 63 -1.44 -14.45 -12.83
CA HIS A 63 -1.36 -13.72 -14.09
C HIS A 63 -0.35 -12.57 -14.12
N VAL A 64 0.23 -12.21 -12.97
CA VAL A 64 1.18 -11.08 -12.85
C VAL A 64 2.58 -11.57 -12.53
N GLY A 65 2.69 -12.65 -11.76
CA GLY A 65 3.96 -13.20 -11.31
C GLY A 65 4.19 -13.03 -9.82
N THR A 66 5.46 -13.03 -9.43
CA THR A 66 5.87 -12.99 -8.01
C THR A 66 6.50 -11.65 -7.69
N GLU A 67 6.05 -11.06 -6.58
CA GLU A 67 6.54 -9.79 -6.05
C GLU A 67 7.01 -9.95 -4.61
N TRP A 68 8.06 -9.21 -4.27
CA TRP A 68 8.63 -9.14 -2.93
C TRP A 68 8.28 -7.80 -2.31
N ILE A 69 7.74 -7.85 -1.09
CA ILE A 69 7.19 -6.70 -0.38
C ILE A 69 7.91 -6.58 0.98
N PRO A 70 9.10 -5.97 1.01
CA PRO A 70 9.84 -5.76 2.25
C PRO A 70 9.28 -4.58 3.03
N GLN A 71 9.45 -4.64 4.36
CA GLN A 71 9.24 -3.53 5.28
C GLN A 71 10.26 -3.56 6.41
N GLY A 72 10.59 -2.39 6.95
CA GLY A 72 11.49 -2.28 8.08
C GLY A 72 11.33 -0.95 8.79
N GLY A 73 11.65 -0.94 10.09
CA GLY A 73 11.55 0.26 10.88
C GLY A 73 12.35 0.18 12.17
N LEU A 74 12.73 1.35 12.63
CA LEU A 74 13.39 1.59 13.91
C LEU A 74 12.55 2.58 14.71
N SER A 75 12.39 2.33 16.00
CA SER A 75 11.76 3.27 16.94
C SER A 75 12.71 3.51 18.09
N PHE A 76 13.12 4.76 18.24
CA PHE A 76 13.97 5.22 19.34
C PHE A 76 13.07 5.82 20.42
N HIS A 77 13.11 5.22 21.60
CA HIS A 77 12.43 5.71 22.80
C HIS A 77 13.40 6.57 23.60
N LEU A 78 13.18 7.87 23.54
CA LEU A 78 14.05 8.87 24.17
C LEU A 78 13.49 9.29 25.53
N PRO A 79 14.30 9.93 26.41
CA PRO A 79 13.80 10.51 27.63
C PRO A 79 12.62 11.46 27.41
N GLU A 80 11.93 11.82 28.49
CA GLU A 80 10.82 12.78 28.47
C GLU A 80 9.65 12.38 27.52
N GLN A 81 9.41 11.07 27.37
CA GLN A 81 8.36 10.52 26.52
C GLN A 81 8.44 10.98 25.05
N MET A 82 9.68 11.15 24.57
CA MET A 82 9.94 11.40 23.16
C MET A 82 10.12 10.08 22.40
N GLU A 83 9.63 10.05 21.18
CA GLU A 83 9.82 8.92 20.27
C GLU A 83 10.21 9.42 18.88
N MET A 84 11.22 8.81 18.28
CA MET A 84 11.60 9.03 16.90
C MET A 84 11.51 7.69 16.14
N LYS A 85 10.85 7.68 14.97
CA LYS A 85 10.70 6.49 14.13
C LYS A 85 11.23 6.76 12.74
N ALA A 86 11.90 5.76 12.18
CA ALA A 86 12.24 5.70 10.77
C ALA A 86 11.67 4.42 10.18
N MET A 87 10.95 4.52 9.07
CA MET A 87 10.32 3.39 8.39
C MET A 87 10.58 3.41 6.89
N VAL A 88 10.71 2.21 6.33
CA VAL A 88 10.65 1.96 4.89
C VAL A 88 9.72 0.79 4.63
N SER A 89 8.86 0.93 3.63
CA SER A 89 7.95 -0.14 3.23
C SER A 89 7.66 -0.11 1.74
N LYS A 90 7.53 -1.30 1.13
CA LYS A 90 7.02 -1.44 -0.23
C LYS A 90 5.51 -1.70 -0.19
N GLY A 91 4.74 -0.95 -0.97
CA GLY A 91 3.34 -1.24 -1.28
C GLY A 91 3.22 -1.88 -2.65
N LEU A 92 2.20 -2.71 -2.86
CA LEU A 92 1.93 -3.40 -4.10
C LEU A 92 0.43 -3.32 -4.44
N ARG A 93 0.11 -3.14 -5.72
CA ARG A 93 -1.25 -3.30 -6.24
C ARG A 93 -1.22 -4.12 -7.53
N ASN A 94 -1.85 -5.29 -7.50
CA ASN A 94 -2.04 -6.08 -8.70
C ASN A 94 -3.13 -5.47 -9.61
N PRO A 95 -2.96 -5.51 -10.95
CA PRO A 95 -3.97 -5.04 -11.89
C PRO A 95 -5.23 -5.89 -11.80
N THR A 96 -6.38 -5.24 -11.80
CA THR A 96 -7.68 -5.91 -11.76
C THR A 96 -8.01 -6.65 -13.06
N ILE A 97 -8.95 -7.60 -12.99
CA ILE A 97 -9.50 -8.28 -14.18
C ILE A 97 -10.04 -7.25 -15.19
N ARG A 98 -10.67 -6.19 -14.68
CA ARG A 98 -11.21 -5.12 -15.52
C ARG A 98 -10.12 -4.39 -16.30
N GLU A 99 -9.04 -4.00 -15.63
CA GLU A 99 -7.92 -3.27 -16.26
C GLU A 99 -7.20 -4.10 -17.33
N ARG A 100 -7.07 -5.41 -17.11
CA ARG A 100 -6.38 -6.32 -18.03
C ARG A 100 -7.23 -6.76 -19.20
N TYR A 101 -8.50 -7.09 -18.96
CA TYR A 101 -9.32 -7.87 -19.91
C TYR A 101 -10.65 -7.20 -20.30
N MET A 102 -11.18 -6.27 -19.51
CA MET A 102 -12.50 -5.68 -19.77
C MET A 102 -12.43 -4.28 -20.37
N PHE A 103 -11.25 -3.64 -20.37
CA PHE A 103 -11.03 -2.33 -20.96
C PHE A 103 -10.39 -2.50 -22.35
N PRO A 104 -11.11 -2.27 -23.45
CA PRO A 104 -10.57 -2.43 -24.81
C PRO A 104 -9.74 -1.21 -25.26
N PRO A 105 -8.56 -1.43 -25.89
CA PRO A 105 -7.94 -2.72 -26.16
C PRO A 105 -7.36 -3.36 -24.90
N GLN A 106 -7.55 -4.67 -24.79
CA GLN A 106 -7.08 -5.44 -23.64
C GLN A 106 -5.55 -5.36 -23.53
N ASN A 107 -5.05 -5.41 -22.29
CA ASN A 107 -3.64 -5.54 -22.00
C ASN A 107 -3.38 -6.62 -20.93
N PRO A 108 -3.26 -7.90 -21.33
CA PRO A 108 -2.98 -8.99 -20.40
C PRO A 108 -1.56 -8.93 -19.78
N ASP A 109 -0.67 -8.10 -20.32
CA ASP A 109 0.73 -7.99 -19.89
C ASP A 109 0.94 -6.90 -18.81
N LEU A 110 -0.14 -6.33 -18.29
CA LEU A 110 -0.05 -5.40 -17.18
C LEU A 110 0.65 -6.04 -15.97
N ARG A 111 1.63 -5.32 -15.45
CA ARG A 111 2.39 -5.67 -14.25
C ARG A 111 1.77 -5.02 -13.01
N ALA A 112 2.15 -5.50 -11.84
CA ALA A 112 1.81 -4.85 -10.59
C ALA A 112 2.38 -3.42 -10.52
N GLU A 113 1.61 -2.52 -9.92
CA GLU A 113 2.09 -1.22 -9.47
C GLU A 113 2.84 -1.41 -8.16
N SER A 114 3.93 -0.71 -7.97
CA SER A 114 4.66 -0.72 -6.72
C SER A 114 4.99 0.69 -6.25
N LEU A 115 5.04 0.86 -4.96
CA LEU A 115 5.49 2.11 -4.36
C LEU A 115 6.41 1.82 -3.17
N MET A 116 7.46 2.61 -3.03
CA MET A 116 8.31 2.67 -1.85
C MET A 116 7.89 3.87 -1.01
N ASN A 117 7.65 3.63 0.26
CA ASN A 117 7.33 4.67 1.23
C ASN A 117 8.45 4.76 2.26
N TYR A 118 8.96 5.96 2.48
CA TYR A 118 9.97 6.30 3.47
C TYR A 118 9.38 7.31 4.44
N GLU A 119 9.46 7.03 5.72
CA GLU A 119 8.91 7.89 6.77
C GLU A 119 9.93 8.16 7.87
N LEU A 120 9.95 9.40 8.34
CA LEU A 120 10.65 9.81 9.53
C LEU A 120 9.69 10.61 10.41
N SER A 121 9.43 10.11 11.61
CA SER A 121 8.53 10.77 12.54
C SER A 121 9.19 11.06 13.87
N PHE A 122 8.75 12.15 14.48
CA PHE A 122 9.06 12.52 15.85
C PHE A 122 7.76 12.82 16.59
N SER A 123 7.66 12.38 17.83
CA SER A 123 6.54 12.72 18.70
C SER A 123 6.98 12.85 20.15
N GLN A 124 6.26 13.67 20.90
CA GLN A 124 6.46 13.82 22.35
C GLN A 124 5.15 13.96 23.09
N ARG A 125 5.12 13.38 24.30
CA ARG A 125 4.11 13.69 25.32
C ARG A 125 4.75 14.52 26.42
N ALA A 126 4.28 15.75 26.58
CA ALA A 126 4.77 16.71 27.56
C ALA A 126 3.67 17.10 28.55
N LEU A 127 4.01 17.87 29.58
CA LEU A 127 3.11 18.38 30.60
C LEU A 127 2.28 17.26 31.28
N ASP A 128 2.98 16.22 31.75
CA ASP A 128 2.37 15.04 32.37
C ASP A 128 1.29 14.37 31.48
N GLY A 129 1.54 14.38 30.15
CA GLY A 129 0.65 13.81 29.14
C GLY A 129 -0.54 14.70 28.75
N ALA A 130 -0.58 15.95 29.23
CA ALA A 130 -1.59 16.92 28.82
C ALA A 130 -1.35 17.45 27.41
N LEU A 131 -0.10 17.50 26.95
CA LEU A 131 0.28 17.94 25.61
C LEU A 131 0.89 16.76 24.84
N PHE A 132 0.35 16.48 23.66
CA PHE A 132 0.96 15.62 22.66
C PHE A 132 1.22 16.42 21.39
N TYR A 133 2.38 16.28 20.80
CA TYR A 133 2.67 16.81 19.49
C TYR A 133 3.55 15.85 18.69
N GLY A 134 3.41 15.90 17.39
CA GLY A 134 4.16 15.06 16.49
C GLY A 134 4.32 15.70 15.12
N ILE A 135 5.37 15.28 14.44
CA ILE A 135 5.66 15.62 13.04
C ILE A 135 6.04 14.35 12.31
N ASN A 136 5.56 14.20 11.09
CA ASN A 136 5.90 13.12 10.18
C ASN A 136 6.35 13.70 8.85
N LEU A 137 7.51 13.26 8.39
CA LEU A 137 8.04 13.53 7.05
C LEU A 137 7.89 12.24 6.26
N TYR A 138 7.36 12.34 5.06
CA TYR A 138 7.24 11.18 4.19
C TYR A 138 7.72 11.49 2.77
N TYR A 139 8.21 10.45 2.11
CA TYR A 139 8.56 10.42 0.70
C TYR A 139 8.07 9.12 0.09
N ILE A 140 7.29 9.23 -0.98
CA ILE A 140 6.70 8.10 -1.71
C ILE A 140 7.24 8.16 -3.13
N ASP A 141 7.80 7.03 -3.58
CA ASP A 141 8.27 6.81 -4.94
C ASP A 141 7.57 5.58 -5.51
N GLY A 142 6.81 5.78 -6.56
CA GLY A 142 5.96 4.76 -7.15
C GLY A 142 6.23 4.52 -8.62
N ASP A 143 6.37 3.26 -8.98
CA ASP A 143 6.67 2.77 -10.32
C ASP A 143 5.54 1.93 -10.92
N ASN A 144 5.57 1.82 -12.25
CA ASN A 144 4.66 0.98 -13.02
C ASN A 144 3.18 1.32 -12.82
N MET A 145 2.85 2.57 -12.49
CA MET A 145 1.46 2.99 -12.33
C MET A 145 0.69 2.72 -13.62
N ILE A 146 -0.48 2.12 -13.48
CA ILE A 146 -1.35 1.79 -14.61
C ILE A 146 -2.11 3.04 -15.02
N MET A 147 -1.78 3.52 -16.20
CA MET A 147 -2.42 4.70 -16.79
C MET A 147 -3.12 4.34 -18.09
N THR A 148 -4.25 4.99 -18.33
CA THR A 148 -4.94 4.91 -19.64
C THR A 148 -4.35 5.96 -20.56
N VAL A 149 -3.64 5.52 -21.59
CA VAL A 149 -3.00 6.41 -22.57
C VAL A 149 -3.49 6.13 -23.99
N PRO A 150 -3.51 7.16 -24.87
CA PRO A 150 -3.80 6.94 -26.29
C PRO A 150 -2.68 6.08 -26.93
N THR A 151 -3.05 4.94 -27.47
CA THR A 151 -2.16 4.05 -28.21
C THR A 151 -2.85 3.71 -29.54
N ASP A 152 -2.24 4.08 -30.65
CA ASP A 152 -2.83 3.92 -32.00
C ASP A 152 -4.27 4.49 -32.10
N GLY A 153 -4.50 5.64 -31.47
CA GLY A 153 -5.78 6.33 -31.48
C GLY A 153 -6.86 5.72 -30.59
N LYS A 154 -6.53 4.71 -29.76
CA LYS A 154 -7.42 4.09 -28.79
C LYS A 154 -6.85 4.20 -27.39
N PRO A 155 -7.70 4.45 -26.36
CA PRO A 155 -7.23 4.45 -24.98
C PRO A 155 -6.88 3.02 -24.56
N LYS A 156 -5.65 2.83 -24.06
CA LYS A 156 -5.15 1.54 -23.58
C LYS A 156 -4.51 1.68 -22.20
N ASN A 157 -4.75 0.71 -21.31
CA ASN A 157 -4.07 0.65 -20.03
C ASN A 157 -2.65 0.12 -20.21
N ILE A 158 -1.66 0.85 -19.74
CA ILE A 158 -0.24 0.46 -19.74
C ILE A 158 0.44 0.86 -18.44
N ASN A 159 1.51 0.16 -18.08
CA ASN A 159 2.37 0.52 -16.96
C ASN A 159 3.41 1.55 -17.44
N THR A 160 3.12 2.82 -17.28
CA THR A 160 3.98 3.92 -17.73
C THR A 160 4.00 5.10 -16.76
N GLY A 161 3.16 5.05 -15.72
CA GLY A 161 3.11 6.12 -14.72
C GLY A 161 4.18 5.95 -13.65
N GLU A 162 4.70 7.08 -13.21
CA GLU A 162 5.52 7.24 -12.02
C GLU A 162 4.82 8.21 -11.09
N ILE A 163 4.99 8.02 -9.78
CA ILE A 163 4.48 8.93 -8.76
C ILE A 163 5.63 9.25 -7.83
N GLU A 164 5.88 10.54 -7.65
CA GLU A 164 6.75 11.06 -6.62
C GLU A 164 5.92 12.01 -5.75
N ASN A 165 5.87 11.73 -4.46
CA ASN A 165 5.13 12.54 -3.51
C ASN A 165 5.91 12.64 -2.19
N TRP A 166 5.98 13.83 -1.64
CA TRP A 166 6.57 14.06 -0.33
C TRP A 166 5.78 15.09 0.43
N GLY A 167 5.86 15.04 1.73
CA GLY A 167 5.14 16.00 2.56
C GLY A 167 5.55 15.95 4.00
N VAL A 168 4.94 16.88 4.72
CA VAL A 168 5.08 17.04 6.16
C VAL A 168 3.70 17.06 6.76
N GLU A 169 3.47 16.20 7.74
CA GLU A 169 2.26 16.17 8.54
C GLU A 169 2.61 16.54 9.98
N SER A 170 1.78 17.33 10.63
CA SER A 170 1.93 17.64 12.03
C SER A 170 0.61 17.52 12.76
N ASN A 171 0.67 17.05 13.98
CA ASN A 171 -0.49 16.95 14.87
C ASN A 171 -0.14 17.49 16.24
N ILE A 172 -1.09 18.15 16.85
CA ILE A 172 -1.00 18.64 18.22
C ILE A 172 -2.32 18.36 18.93
N SER A 173 -2.22 17.91 20.16
CA SER A 173 -3.37 17.67 21.02
C SER A 173 -3.06 18.19 22.41
N TYR A 174 -3.87 19.12 22.92
CA TYR A 174 -3.68 19.71 24.22
C TYR A 174 -4.94 19.63 25.07
N ARG A 175 -4.82 18.92 26.18
CA ARG A 175 -5.88 18.83 27.21
C ARG A 175 -5.72 19.97 28.20
N ILE A 176 -6.53 21.00 28.02
CA ILE A 176 -6.52 22.21 28.85
C ILE A 176 -7.09 21.92 30.25
N THR A 177 -8.16 21.15 30.30
CA THR A 177 -8.81 20.68 31.54
C THR A 177 -9.31 19.25 31.38
N SER A 178 -9.92 18.69 32.42
CA SER A 178 -10.56 17.34 32.28
C SER A 178 -11.73 17.29 31.28
N CYS A 179 -12.27 18.45 30.88
CA CYS A 179 -13.45 18.56 30.01
C CYS A 179 -13.12 19.20 28.63
N TRP A 180 -11.95 19.83 28.48
CA TRP A 180 -11.59 20.60 27.29
C TRP A 180 -10.28 20.09 26.69
N GLN A 181 -10.33 19.73 25.42
CA GLN A 181 -9.17 19.32 24.61
C GLN A 181 -9.24 20.03 23.26
N ILE A 182 -8.08 20.43 22.74
CA ILE A 182 -7.88 20.98 21.39
C ILE A 182 -7.02 19.97 20.62
N ASN A 183 -7.40 19.71 19.37
CA ASN A 183 -6.66 18.88 18.42
C ASN A 183 -6.43 19.67 17.12
#